data_df805a0582335c59ec4409d1eb3ffaac
#
_entry.id   df805a0582335c59ec4409d1eb3ffaac
#
_cell.length_a   1.000
_cell.length_b   1.000
_cell.length_c   1.000
_cell.angle_alpha   90.00
_cell.angle_beta   90.00
_cell.angle_gamma   90.00
#
_symmetry.space_group_name_H-M   'P 1'
#
loop_
_entity.id
_entity.type
_entity.pdbx_description
1 polymer ?
#
loop_
_entity_poly.entity_id
_entity_poly.type
_entity_poly.pdbx_seq_one_letter_code
_entity_poly.pdbx_strand_id
1 'polypeptide(L)'
;MKINKAYKFRLEPNAEQEIILNNLVGSARFVWNQMLAISFEMFAKDEFINATNLVNKIIDLKSNPDFNFLKSSSNAVSLQQKVRDLASAWSRFFDPKVHARLKENKKKPRKPKFFKLADGTEIQRRPLMPQFKRKSDGRDSIRLVQFDKYCRIEGNRVKLPNGVGLVKFRKSQDIIGTIKNVTISKKSGHWYVSFGTERELDQNPIHPS
;
A
#
# COMPACT_ATOMS: atom_id res chain seq x y z
N MET A 1 -8.87 26.16 -3.37
CA MET A 1 -7.66 25.29 -3.27
C MET A 1 -8.06 23.92 -2.75
N LYS A 2 -7.62 22.80 -3.39
CA LYS A 2 -7.93 21.46 -2.91
C LYS A 2 -6.89 21.00 -1.89
N ILE A 3 -7.37 20.54 -0.74
CA ILE A 3 -6.53 19.98 0.34
C ILE A 3 -6.84 18.51 0.53
N ASN A 4 -5.78 17.70 0.64
CA ASN A 4 -5.86 16.31 1.00
C ASN A 4 -5.50 16.14 2.48
N LYS A 5 -6.36 15.48 3.27
CA LYS A 5 -6.13 15.17 4.68
C LYS A 5 -6.40 13.69 4.96
N ALA A 6 -5.64 13.11 5.88
CA ALA A 6 -5.86 11.76 6.35
C ALA A 6 -6.29 11.76 7.82
N TYR A 7 -7.40 11.08 8.13
CA TYR A 7 -7.90 10.88 9.48
C TYR A 7 -7.64 9.43 9.88
N LYS A 8 -6.81 9.24 10.89
CA LYS A 8 -6.41 7.91 11.35
C LYS A 8 -7.00 7.61 12.72
N PHE A 9 -7.66 6.44 12.81
CA PHE A 9 -8.31 5.97 14.03
C PHE A 9 -7.86 4.56 14.38
N ARG A 10 -7.94 4.20 15.66
CA ARG A 10 -7.77 2.82 16.10
C ARG A 10 -8.98 2.01 15.68
N LEU A 11 -8.75 0.87 15.03
CA LEU A 11 -9.76 -0.09 14.64
C LEU A 11 -9.82 -1.20 15.70
N GLU A 12 -11.02 -1.65 16.07
CA GLU A 12 -11.28 -2.66 17.09
C GLU A 12 -12.01 -3.85 16.49
N PRO A 13 -11.31 -4.71 15.70
CA PRO A 13 -11.91 -5.91 15.18
C PRO A 13 -12.10 -6.95 16.27
N ASN A 14 -13.16 -7.77 16.15
CA ASN A 14 -13.29 -8.99 16.93
C ASN A 14 -12.32 -10.09 16.40
N ALA A 15 -12.29 -11.26 17.05
CA ALA A 15 -11.36 -12.33 16.72
C ALA A 15 -11.53 -12.84 15.27
N GLU A 16 -12.75 -13.02 14.80
CA GLU A 16 -13.06 -13.48 13.44
C GLU A 16 -12.62 -12.44 12.39
N GLN A 17 -12.96 -11.17 12.64
CA GLN A 17 -12.56 -10.05 11.77
C GLN A 17 -11.04 -9.90 11.72
N GLU A 18 -10.36 -10.13 12.85
CA GLU A 18 -8.89 -10.07 12.89
C GLU A 18 -8.25 -11.16 12.03
N ILE A 19 -8.80 -12.38 12.01
CA ILE A 19 -8.35 -13.47 11.14
C ILE A 19 -8.45 -13.04 9.68
N ILE A 20 -9.61 -12.52 9.26
CA ILE A 20 -9.83 -12.08 7.89
C ILE A 20 -8.89 -10.93 7.52
N LEU A 21 -8.72 -9.93 8.39
CA LEU A 21 -7.82 -8.81 8.16
C LEU A 21 -6.35 -9.27 8.06
N ASN A 22 -5.91 -10.22 8.89
CA ASN A 22 -4.57 -10.79 8.79
C ASN A 22 -4.35 -11.50 7.45
N ASN A 23 -5.34 -12.23 6.95
CA ASN A 23 -5.29 -12.88 5.63
C ASN A 23 -5.20 -11.84 4.50
N LEU A 24 -6.00 -10.79 4.55
CA LEU A 24 -5.98 -9.70 3.56
C LEU A 24 -4.63 -9.02 3.48
N VAL A 25 -4.04 -8.61 4.61
CA VAL A 25 -2.73 -7.95 4.63
C VAL A 25 -1.60 -8.92 4.30
N GLY A 26 -1.74 -10.20 4.65
CA GLY A 26 -0.83 -11.28 4.28
C GLY A 26 -0.78 -11.47 2.77
N SER A 27 -1.94 -11.58 2.12
CA SER A 27 -2.07 -11.68 0.65
C SER A 27 -1.48 -10.45 -0.06
N ALA A 28 -1.72 -9.25 0.47
CA ALA A 28 -1.15 -8.02 -0.07
C ALA A 28 0.39 -7.98 0.05
N ARG A 29 0.96 -8.48 1.15
CA ARG A 29 2.42 -8.61 1.32
C ARG A 29 3.00 -9.66 0.38
N PHE A 30 2.33 -10.80 0.22
CA PHE A 30 2.72 -11.84 -0.71
C PHE A 30 2.78 -11.30 -2.14
N VAL A 31 1.71 -10.65 -2.61
CA VAL A 31 1.66 -10.04 -3.97
C VAL A 31 2.74 -8.97 -4.13
N TRP A 32 2.98 -8.12 -3.13
CA TRP A 32 4.09 -7.17 -3.19
C TRP A 32 5.42 -7.87 -3.42
N ASN A 33 5.70 -8.95 -2.68
CA ASN A 33 6.99 -9.64 -2.76
C ASN A 33 7.15 -10.40 -4.09
N GLN A 34 6.10 -11.05 -4.59
CA GLN A 34 6.14 -11.72 -5.89
C GLN A 34 6.35 -10.72 -7.03
N MET A 35 5.58 -9.62 -7.03
CA MET A 35 5.72 -8.59 -8.04
C MET A 35 7.06 -7.87 -7.95
N LEU A 36 7.63 -7.74 -6.75
CA LEU A 36 8.97 -7.18 -6.57
C LEU A 36 10.05 -8.12 -7.16
N ALA A 37 9.95 -9.44 -6.95
CA ALA A 37 10.87 -10.41 -7.56
C ALA A 37 10.83 -10.30 -9.11
N ILE A 38 9.62 -10.34 -9.70
CA ILE A 38 9.43 -10.16 -11.14
C ILE A 38 10.01 -8.82 -11.61
N SER A 39 9.79 -7.74 -10.86
CA SER A 39 10.32 -6.42 -11.25
C SER A 39 11.84 -6.33 -11.17
N PHE A 40 12.50 -7.11 -10.32
CA PHE A 40 13.96 -7.21 -10.34
C PHE A 40 14.47 -7.97 -11.56
N GLU A 41 13.76 -9.03 -11.99
CA GLU A 41 14.09 -9.72 -13.25
C GLU A 41 13.94 -8.79 -14.46
N MET A 42 12.85 -8.00 -14.50
CA MET A 42 12.65 -6.97 -15.51
C MET A 42 13.78 -5.93 -15.49
N PHE A 43 14.16 -5.48 -14.28
CA PHE A 43 15.24 -4.51 -14.10
C PHE A 43 16.60 -5.04 -14.58
N ALA A 44 16.89 -6.31 -14.35
CA ALA A 44 18.13 -6.95 -14.82
C ALA A 44 18.20 -7.08 -16.34
N LYS A 45 17.04 -7.14 -17.02
CA LYS A 45 16.90 -7.22 -18.48
C LYS A 45 16.69 -5.87 -19.15
N ASP A 46 16.82 -4.76 -18.39
CA ASP A 46 16.51 -3.41 -18.86
C ASP A 46 15.07 -3.23 -19.39
N GLU A 47 14.13 -4.08 -18.93
CA GLU A 47 12.72 -3.98 -19.30
C GLU A 47 12.03 -2.83 -18.56
N PHE A 48 11.04 -2.20 -19.24
CA PHE A 48 10.32 -1.06 -18.66
C PHE A 48 9.35 -1.47 -17.56
N ILE A 49 9.58 -0.97 -16.33
CA ILE A 49 8.78 -1.26 -15.15
C ILE A 49 7.74 -0.15 -14.97
N ASN A 50 6.47 -0.46 -15.23
CA ASN A 50 5.35 0.44 -15.01
C ASN A 50 4.16 -0.27 -14.35
N ALA A 51 3.13 0.51 -14.00
CA ALA A 51 1.95 -0.03 -13.33
C ALA A 51 1.16 -1.01 -14.21
N THR A 52 1.05 -0.76 -15.51
CA THR A 52 0.30 -1.60 -16.43
C THR A 52 0.96 -2.96 -16.58
N ASN A 53 2.28 -2.99 -16.85
CA ASN A 53 3.02 -4.24 -17.03
C ASN A 53 2.96 -5.10 -15.75
N LEU A 54 3.15 -4.49 -14.58
CA LEU A 54 3.09 -5.22 -13.32
C LEU A 54 1.67 -5.69 -12.97
N VAL A 55 0.62 -4.90 -13.26
CA VAL A 55 -0.77 -5.30 -13.00
C VAL A 55 -1.19 -6.48 -13.87
N ASN A 56 -0.75 -6.52 -15.12
CA ASN A 56 -1.01 -7.66 -16.00
C ASN A 56 -0.40 -8.96 -15.45
N LYS A 57 0.78 -8.90 -14.85
CA LYS A 57 1.41 -10.06 -14.21
C LYS A 57 0.67 -10.60 -12.97
N ILE A 58 -0.23 -9.81 -12.36
CA ILE A 58 -1.12 -10.35 -11.30
C ILE A 58 -2.07 -11.41 -11.86
N ILE A 59 -2.51 -11.29 -13.09
CA ILE A 59 -3.44 -12.26 -13.71
C ILE A 59 -2.74 -13.61 -13.76
N ASP A 60 -1.50 -13.64 -14.23
CA ASP A 60 -0.68 -14.85 -14.28
C ASP A 60 -0.47 -15.45 -12.88
N LEU A 61 -0.16 -14.59 -11.89
CA LEU A 61 0.01 -15.01 -10.51
C LEU A 61 -1.25 -15.65 -9.92
N LYS A 62 -2.43 -15.10 -10.22
CA LYS A 62 -3.71 -15.64 -9.76
C LYS A 62 -4.13 -16.91 -10.47
N SER A 63 -3.65 -17.14 -11.68
CA SER A 63 -3.93 -18.33 -12.47
C SER A 63 -3.13 -19.54 -11.97
N ASN A 64 -2.05 -19.32 -11.23
CA ASN A 64 -1.26 -20.40 -10.65
C ASN A 64 -2.06 -21.14 -9.56
N PRO A 65 -2.25 -22.47 -9.67
CA PRO A 65 -2.96 -23.28 -8.70
C PRO A 65 -2.40 -23.17 -7.27
N ASP A 66 -1.09 -23.00 -7.11
CA ASP A 66 -0.44 -22.89 -5.81
C ASP A 66 -0.86 -21.62 -5.03
N PHE A 67 -1.42 -20.62 -5.75
CA PHE A 67 -1.82 -19.33 -5.18
C PHE A 67 -3.35 -19.13 -5.17
N ASN A 68 -4.13 -20.21 -5.17
CA ASN A 68 -5.60 -20.15 -5.13
C ASN A 68 -6.15 -19.33 -3.95
N PHE A 69 -5.40 -19.24 -2.83
CA PHE A 69 -5.79 -18.40 -1.70
C PHE A 69 -5.93 -16.91 -2.07
N LEU A 70 -5.28 -16.44 -3.14
CA LEU A 70 -5.45 -15.07 -3.62
C LEU A 70 -6.83 -14.80 -4.21
N LYS A 71 -7.55 -15.83 -4.64
CA LYS A 71 -8.92 -15.70 -5.18
C LYS A 71 -9.93 -15.55 -4.05
N SER A 72 -9.77 -16.29 -2.96
CA SER A 72 -10.72 -16.35 -1.84
C SER A 72 -10.44 -15.33 -0.74
N SER A 73 -9.16 -15.08 -0.42
CA SER A 73 -8.75 -14.29 0.76
C SER A 73 -8.44 -12.83 0.45
N SER A 74 -8.61 -12.35 -0.79
CA SER A 74 -8.17 -11.02 -1.16
C SER A 74 -9.16 -10.25 -2.03
N ASN A 75 -9.23 -8.94 -1.82
CA ASN A 75 -9.92 -8.04 -2.73
C ASN A 75 -9.03 -7.72 -3.93
N ALA A 76 -9.51 -8.01 -5.15
CA ALA A 76 -8.76 -7.78 -6.39
C ALA A 76 -8.26 -6.32 -6.50
N VAL A 77 -9.08 -5.36 -6.10
CA VAL A 77 -8.74 -3.93 -6.13
C VAL A 77 -7.60 -3.59 -5.17
N SER A 78 -7.60 -4.18 -3.97
CA SER A 78 -6.53 -3.94 -3.00
C SER A 78 -5.19 -4.52 -3.46
N LEU A 79 -5.21 -5.67 -4.14
CA LEU A 79 -4.00 -6.28 -4.71
C LEU A 79 -3.45 -5.45 -5.89
N GLN A 80 -4.32 -5.03 -6.81
CA GLN A 80 -3.91 -4.12 -7.90
C GLN A 80 -3.34 -2.81 -7.36
N GLN A 81 -3.96 -2.26 -6.29
CA GLN A 81 -3.45 -1.05 -5.65
C GLN A 81 -2.06 -1.28 -5.05
N LYS A 82 -1.81 -2.45 -4.48
CA LYS A 82 -0.49 -2.80 -3.95
C LYS A 82 0.59 -2.84 -5.04
N VAL A 83 0.24 -3.33 -6.23
CA VAL A 83 1.15 -3.32 -7.38
C VAL A 83 1.37 -1.91 -7.92
N ARG A 84 0.34 -1.08 -7.96
CA ARG A 84 0.50 0.35 -8.30
C ARG A 84 1.40 1.08 -7.31
N ASP A 85 1.31 0.75 -6.01
CA ASP A 85 2.22 1.28 -4.99
C ASP A 85 3.68 0.84 -5.25
N LEU A 86 3.90 -0.40 -5.72
CA LEU A 86 5.22 -0.89 -6.13
C LEU A 86 5.75 -0.16 -7.36
N ALA A 87 4.92 0.01 -8.39
CA ALA A 87 5.29 0.78 -9.58
C ALA A 87 5.66 2.23 -9.23
N SER A 88 4.92 2.86 -8.32
CA SER A 88 5.25 4.20 -7.82
C SER A 88 6.56 4.23 -7.03
N ALA A 89 6.92 3.13 -6.35
CA ALA A 89 8.21 3.01 -5.68
C ALA A 89 9.37 2.92 -6.68
N TRP A 90 9.19 2.19 -7.77
CA TRP A 90 10.14 2.15 -8.87
C TRP A 90 10.26 3.50 -9.59
N SER A 91 9.15 4.19 -9.88
CA SER A 91 9.19 5.53 -10.48
C SER A 91 10.02 6.50 -9.61
N ARG A 92 9.88 6.44 -8.29
CA ARG A 92 10.71 7.25 -7.38
C ARG A 92 12.18 6.83 -7.39
N PHE A 93 12.47 5.56 -7.58
CA PHE A 93 13.83 5.07 -7.71
C PHE A 93 14.50 5.59 -8.99
N PHE A 94 13.75 5.72 -10.09
CA PHE A 94 14.30 6.25 -11.34
C PHE A 94 14.29 7.79 -11.42
N ASP A 95 13.65 8.51 -10.49
CA ASP A 95 13.56 9.97 -10.50
C ASP A 95 14.88 10.63 -10.07
N PRO A 96 15.58 11.35 -10.99
CA PRO A 96 16.84 12.02 -10.68
C PRO A 96 16.71 13.08 -9.58
N LYS A 97 15.55 13.76 -9.48
CA LYS A 97 15.28 14.79 -8.46
C LYS A 97 15.27 14.20 -7.06
N VAL A 98 14.76 12.97 -6.91
CA VAL A 98 14.75 12.28 -5.62
C VAL A 98 16.16 11.84 -5.23
N HIS A 99 16.97 11.40 -6.18
CA HIS A 99 18.38 11.07 -5.94
C HIS A 99 19.23 12.28 -5.57
N ALA A 100 19.01 13.45 -6.20
CA ALA A 100 19.71 14.69 -5.86
C ALA A 100 19.51 15.08 -4.39
N ARG A 101 18.26 15.05 -3.89
CA ARG A 101 17.94 15.33 -2.49
C ARG A 101 18.60 14.37 -1.49
N LEU A 102 18.90 13.15 -1.88
CA LEU A 102 19.57 12.17 -1.01
C LEU A 102 21.08 12.43 -0.91
N LYS A 103 21.72 13.00 -1.93
CA LYS A 103 23.14 13.33 -1.92
C LYS A 103 23.46 14.41 -0.88
N GLU A 104 22.50 15.30 -0.61
CA GLU A 104 22.64 16.35 0.44
C GLU A 104 22.68 15.76 1.85
N ASN A 105 22.06 14.59 2.07
CA ASN A 105 22.00 13.88 3.36
C ASN A 105 23.01 12.74 3.43
N LYS A 106 24.31 13.04 3.31
CA LYS A 106 25.40 12.04 3.30
C LYS A 106 25.45 11.25 4.62
N LYS A 107 24.86 10.06 4.65
CA LYS A 107 25.15 9.04 5.66
C LYS A 107 26.35 8.22 5.20
N LYS A 108 27.19 7.77 6.17
CA LYS A 108 28.35 6.91 5.91
C LYS A 108 28.00 5.77 4.95
N PRO A 109 28.85 5.44 3.96
CA PRO A 109 28.60 4.35 3.03
C PRO A 109 28.45 3.03 3.80
N ARG A 110 27.34 2.32 3.54
CA ARG A 110 27.12 0.97 4.07
C ARG A 110 27.71 -0.04 3.09
N LYS A 111 28.14 -1.20 3.61
CA LYS A 111 28.58 -2.32 2.76
C LYS A 111 27.50 -2.62 1.69
N PRO A 112 27.91 -2.85 0.43
CA PRO A 112 26.97 -3.19 -0.64
C PRO A 112 26.21 -4.47 -0.27
N LYS A 113 24.91 -4.47 -0.56
CA LYS A 113 24.05 -5.65 -0.40
C LYS A 113 23.57 -6.05 -1.78
N PHE A 114 23.43 -7.35 -2.01
CA PHE A 114 22.99 -7.91 -3.28
C PHE A 114 21.68 -8.68 -3.09
N PHE A 115 20.85 -8.71 -4.15
CA PHE A 115 19.77 -9.66 -4.32
C PHE A 115 20.22 -10.71 -5.32
N LYS A 116 19.96 -11.98 -5.03
CA LYS A 116 20.17 -13.08 -5.95
C LYS A 116 18.83 -13.47 -6.56
N LEU A 117 18.75 -13.43 -7.89
CA LEU A 117 17.60 -13.89 -8.67
C LEU A 117 17.56 -15.41 -8.76
N ALA A 118 16.42 -15.96 -9.22
CA ALA A 118 16.24 -17.39 -9.38
C ALA A 118 17.24 -18.02 -10.38
N ASP A 119 17.64 -17.28 -11.40
CA ASP A 119 18.65 -17.66 -12.41
C ASP A 119 20.11 -17.53 -11.93
N GLY A 120 20.30 -17.09 -10.67
CA GLY A 120 21.63 -16.86 -10.08
C GLY A 120 22.19 -15.45 -10.29
N THR A 121 21.56 -14.61 -11.09
CA THR A 121 21.99 -13.21 -11.32
C THR A 121 21.98 -12.43 -10.00
N GLU A 122 23.04 -11.66 -9.74
CA GLU A 122 23.13 -10.81 -8.57
C GLU A 122 22.89 -9.34 -8.93
N ILE A 123 21.92 -8.70 -8.26
CA ILE A 123 21.61 -7.28 -8.42
C ILE A 123 22.09 -6.53 -7.19
N GLN A 124 22.98 -5.55 -7.38
CA GLN A 124 23.39 -4.66 -6.30
C GLN A 124 22.22 -3.80 -5.84
N ARG A 125 21.91 -3.90 -4.55
CA ARG A 125 20.90 -3.08 -3.92
C ARG A 125 21.34 -1.61 -3.84
N ARG A 126 20.60 -0.73 -4.50
CA ARG A 126 20.82 0.71 -4.48
C ARG A 126 19.88 1.41 -3.48
N PRO A 127 20.24 2.61 -2.98
CA PRO A 127 19.31 3.43 -2.20
C PRO A 127 18.00 3.66 -2.96
N LEU A 128 16.88 3.73 -2.23
CA LEU A 128 15.51 3.90 -2.77
C LEU A 128 14.94 2.71 -3.54
N MET A 129 15.71 1.70 -3.88
CA MET A 129 15.13 0.49 -4.48
C MET A 129 14.03 -0.08 -3.57
N PRO A 130 12.88 -0.51 -4.14
CA PRO A 130 11.84 -1.19 -3.39
C PRO A 130 12.41 -2.40 -2.64
N GLN A 131 11.81 -2.74 -1.49
CA GLN A 131 12.31 -3.80 -0.61
C GLN A 131 11.24 -4.84 -0.36
N PHE A 132 11.67 -6.10 -0.17
CA PHE A 132 10.79 -7.17 0.31
C PHE A 132 10.23 -6.80 1.69
N LYS A 133 8.96 -7.13 1.88
CA LYS A 133 8.24 -6.93 3.14
C LYS A 133 8.23 -8.21 3.96
N ARG A 134 8.56 -8.09 5.23
CA ARG A 134 8.51 -9.21 6.19
C ARG A 134 7.34 -9.00 7.15
N LYS A 135 6.76 -10.09 7.64
CA LYS A 135 5.71 -10.03 8.67
C LYS A 135 6.21 -9.34 9.94
N SER A 136 7.47 -9.59 10.30
CA SER A 136 8.14 -8.97 11.45
C SER A 136 8.33 -7.45 11.35
N ASP A 137 8.24 -6.87 10.14
CA ASP A 137 8.36 -5.41 9.98
C ASP A 137 7.20 -4.65 10.62
N GLY A 138 6.09 -5.35 10.93
CA GLY A 138 4.91 -4.79 11.60
C GLY A 138 4.24 -3.64 10.85
N ARG A 139 4.41 -3.56 9.53
CA ARG A 139 3.95 -2.45 8.66
C ARG A 139 3.03 -2.94 7.55
N ASP A 140 2.21 -3.92 7.86
CA ASP A 140 1.25 -4.44 6.89
C ASP A 140 0.10 -3.46 6.67
N SER A 141 -0.30 -3.29 5.43
CA SER A 141 -1.42 -2.42 5.08
C SER A 141 -2.06 -2.82 3.76
N ILE A 142 -3.35 -2.56 3.65
CA ILE A 142 -4.12 -2.60 2.41
C ILE A 142 -4.77 -1.25 2.18
N ARG A 143 -4.88 -0.83 0.92
CA ARG A 143 -5.59 0.39 0.52
C ARG A 143 -6.76 0.04 -0.37
N LEU A 144 -7.93 0.53 0.00
CA LEU A 144 -9.18 0.42 -0.73
C LEU A 144 -9.48 1.78 -1.34
N VAL A 145 -9.48 1.85 -2.64
CA VAL A 145 -9.94 3.00 -3.42
C VAL A 145 -11.44 2.83 -3.73
N GLN A 146 -12.15 3.87 -4.10
CA GLN A 146 -13.60 3.87 -4.30
C GLN A 146 -14.35 3.53 -3.00
N PHE A 147 -14.30 4.48 -2.05
CA PHE A 147 -14.87 4.31 -0.72
C PHE A 147 -16.32 3.80 -0.78
N ASP A 148 -17.22 4.52 -1.43
CA ASP A 148 -18.66 4.24 -1.42
C ASP A 148 -19.03 2.87 -2.01
N LYS A 149 -18.19 2.34 -2.92
CA LYS A 149 -18.39 1.02 -3.52
C LYS A 149 -18.01 -0.13 -2.59
N TYR A 150 -16.93 0.02 -1.82
CA TYR A 150 -16.35 -1.07 -1.04
C TYR A 150 -16.44 -0.86 0.45
N CYS A 151 -16.59 0.37 0.90
CA CYS A 151 -16.62 0.76 2.31
C CYS A 151 -17.73 1.78 2.56
N ARG A 152 -18.24 1.81 3.78
CA ARG A 152 -19.12 2.88 4.26
C ARG A 152 -18.94 3.07 5.75
N ILE A 153 -19.23 4.26 6.25
CA ILE A 153 -19.23 4.58 7.68
C ILE A 153 -20.66 4.56 8.21
N GLU A 154 -20.86 3.88 9.32
CA GLU A 154 -22.10 3.84 10.08
C GLU A 154 -21.78 4.24 11.54
N GLY A 155 -21.97 5.52 11.87
CA GLY A 155 -21.61 6.06 13.18
C GLY A 155 -20.10 5.92 13.48
N ASN A 156 -19.78 5.09 14.46
CA ASN A 156 -18.38 4.76 14.84
C ASN A 156 -17.90 3.40 14.29
N ARG A 157 -18.55 2.89 13.25
CA ARG A 157 -18.19 1.64 12.57
C ARG A 157 -17.90 1.89 11.10
N VAL A 158 -16.99 1.11 10.54
CA VAL A 158 -16.70 1.10 9.12
C VAL A 158 -17.02 -0.28 8.56
N LYS A 159 -17.83 -0.34 7.52
CA LYS A 159 -18.05 -1.57 6.75
C LYS A 159 -16.85 -1.79 5.84
N LEU A 160 -16.27 -2.97 5.91
CA LEU A 160 -15.12 -3.40 5.11
C LEU A 160 -15.53 -4.59 4.24
N PRO A 161 -14.91 -4.75 3.06
CA PRO A 161 -15.22 -5.83 2.12
C PRO A 161 -14.65 -7.18 2.58
N ASN A 162 -14.87 -8.22 1.76
CA ASN A 162 -14.33 -9.58 1.92
C ASN A 162 -14.76 -10.29 3.20
N GLY A 163 -16.00 -10.09 3.62
CA GLY A 163 -16.54 -10.76 4.80
C GLY A 163 -16.10 -10.15 6.15
N VAL A 164 -15.26 -9.11 6.15
CA VAL A 164 -14.88 -8.43 7.39
C VAL A 164 -16.10 -7.78 8.08
N GLY A 165 -17.01 -7.19 7.27
CA GLY A 165 -18.23 -6.57 7.79
C GLY A 165 -17.99 -5.25 8.51
N LEU A 166 -18.86 -4.94 9.49
CA LEU A 166 -18.82 -3.71 10.28
C LEU A 166 -17.82 -3.83 11.42
N VAL A 167 -16.76 -3.02 11.40
CA VAL A 167 -15.74 -2.97 12.45
C VAL A 167 -15.81 -1.63 13.18
N LYS A 168 -15.80 -1.67 14.48
CA LYS A 168 -15.77 -0.48 15.34
C LYS A 168 -14.42 0.22 15.24
N PHE A 169 -14.43 1.55 15.21
CA PHE A 169 -13.22 2.37 15.34
C PHE A 169 -13.41 3.49 16.36
N ARG A 170 -12.30 3.91 16.99
CA ARG A 170 -12.32 5.00 17.98
C ARG A 170 -12.34 6.33 17.27
N LYS A 171 -13.54 6.86 17.05
CA LYS A 171 -13.74 8.16 16.40
C LYS A 171 -13.41 9.27 17.41
N SER A 172 -12.16 9.78 17.36
CA SER A 172 -11.69 10.87 18.24
C SER A 172 -11.88 12.26 17.62
N GLN A 173 -12.28 12.36 16.36
CA GLN A 173 -12.52 13.61 15.65
C GLN A 173 -13.45 13.35 14.45
N ASP A 174 -14.07 14.42 13.95
CA ASP A 174 -14.89 14.32 12.76
C ASP A 174 -14.06 14.21 11.48
N ILE A 175 -14.58 13.45 10.51
CA ILE A 175 -13.99 13.27 9.20
C ILE A 175 -14.60 14.33 8.28
N ILE A 176 -13.79 15.29 7.86
CA ILE A 176 -14.23 16.43 7.05
C ILE A 176 -13.75 16.25 5.61
N GLY A 177 -14.64 16.47 4.64
CA GLY A 177 -14.37 16.34 3.21
C GLY A 177 -14.83 15.02 2.61
N THR A 178 -14.67 14.87 1.31
CA THR A 178 -15.05 13.65 0.57
C THR A 178 -14.00 12.56 0.75
N ILE A 179 -14.41 11.39 1.25
CA ILE A 179 -13.50 10.25 1.43
C ILE A 179 -13.18 9.64 0.06
N LYS A 180 -11.91 9.60 -0.30
CA LYS A 180 -11.41 9.04 -1.57
C LYS A 180 -10.89 7.60 -1.42
N ASN A 181 -10.30 7.30 -0.27
CA ASN A 181 -9.75 5.98 -0.01
C ASN A 181 -9.71 5.66 1.48
N VAL A 182 -9.64 4.36 1.77
CA VAL A 182 -9.46 3.84 3.12
C VAL A 182 -8.21 2.98 3.15
N THR A 183 -7.36 3.19 4.13
CA THR A 183 -6.20 2.35 4.39
C THR A 183 -6.37 1.63 5.72
N ILE A 184 -6.35 0.31 5.69
CA ILE A 184 -6.30 -0.54 6.88
C ILE A 184 -4.85 -0.92 7.11
N SER A 185 -4.36 -0.77 8.33
CA SER A 185 -2.97 -1.09 8.67
C SER A 185 -2.86 -1.75 10.04
N LYS A 186 -1.88 -2.65 10.18
CA LYS A 186 -1.48 -3.22 11.46
C LYS A 186 -0.12 -2.64 11.86
N LYS A 187 -0.02 -2.13 13.08
CA LYS A 187 1.22 -1.61 13.64
C LYS A 187 1.32 -1.96 15.11
N SER A 188 2.43 -2.58 15.53
CA SER A 188 2.67 -2.96 16.92
C SER A 188 1.50 -3.72 17.55
N GLY A 189 0.96 -4.71 16.84
CA GLY A 189 -0.16 -5.53 17.28
C GLY A 189 -1.55 -4.89 17.19
N HIS A 190 -1.65 -3.59 16.86
CA HIS A 190 -2.91 -2.87 16.79
C HIS A 190 -3.35 -2.56 15.37
N TRP A 191 -4.66 -2.61 15.15
CA TRP A 191 -5.27 -2.26 13.89
C TRP A 191 -5.66 -0.78 13.82
N TYR A 192 -5.53 -0.21 12.65
CA TYR A 192 -5.87 1.18 12.37
C TYR A 192 -6.60 1.30 11.04
N VAL A 193 -7.54 2.22 10.99
CA VAL A 193 -8.19 2.69 9.76
C VAL A 193 -7.78 4.14 9.51
N SER A 194 -7.42 4.46 8.27
CA SER A 194 -7.13 5.83 7.85
C SER A 194 -7.99 6.19 6.66
N PHE A 195 -8.77 7.25 6.80
CA PHE A 195 -9.62 7.81 5.74
C PHE A 195 -8.89 8.97 5.06
N GLY A 196 -8.54 8.78 3.79
CA GLY A 196 -7.99 9.85 2.96
C GLY A 196 -9.11 10.69 2.38
N THR A 197 -9.16 11.97 2.72
CA THR A 197 -10.20 12.90 2.28
C THR A 197 -9.64 14.01 1.41
N GLU A 198 -10.49 14.52 0.52
CA GLU A 198 -10.28 15.72 -0.27
C GLU A 198 -11.35 16.75 0.12
N ARG A 199 -10.95 17.99 0.35
CA ARG A 199 -11.86 19.10 0.54
C ARG A 199 -11.39 20.34 -0.21
N GLU A 200 -12.32 21.14 -0.65
CA GLU A 200 -12.02 22.49 -1.16
C GLU A 200 -11.97 23.45 0.03
N LEU A 201 -10.94 24.28 0.04
CA LEU A 201 -10.95 25.47 0.88
C LEU A 201 -11.42 26.63 0.04
N ASP A 202 -12.46 27.31 0.51
CA ASP A 202 -12.78 28.63 0.02
C ASP A 202 -11.56 29.53 0.23
N GLN A 203 -11.22 30.31 -0.79
CA GLN A 203 -10.16 31.31 -0.65
C GLN A 203 -10.60 32.25 0.48
N ASN A 204 -9.76 32.39 1.50
CA ASN A 204 -10.01 33.35 2.57
C ASN A 204 -10.37 34.71 1.95
N PRO A 205 -11.41 35.40 2.44
CA PRO A 205 -11.63 36.79 2.09
C PRO A 205 -10.34 37.55 2.44
N ILE A 206 -9.82 38.28 1.47
CA ILE A 206 -8.71 39.21 1.65
C ILE A 206 -9.06 40.07 2.88
N HIS A 207 -8.23 40.03 3.93
CA HIS A 207 -8.35 40.99 5.01
C HIS A 207 -8.27 42.36 4.39
N PRO A 208 -9.29 43.21 4.50
CA PRO A 208 -9.14 44.63 4.14
C PRO A 208 -8.09 45.21 5.08
N SER A 209 -7.05 45.76 4.47
CA SER A 209 -6.02 46.58 5.13
C SER A 209 -6.63 47.81 5.76
#